data_364b101369898505cb79bebb6cb0885f
#
_entry.id   364b101369898505cb79bebb6cb0885f
#
_cell.length_a   1.000
_cell.length_b   1.000
_cell.length_c   1.000
_cell.angle_alpha   90.00
_cell.angle_beta   90.00
_cell.angle_gamma   90.00
#
_symmetry.space_group_name_H-M   'P 1'
#
loop_
_entity.id
_entity.type
_entity.pdbx_description
1 polymer ?
#
loop_
_entity_poly.entity_id
_entity_poly.type
_entity_poly.pdbx_seq_one_letter_code
_entity_poly.pdbx_strand_id
1 'polypeptide(L)'
;MFIDASALTALLTDENEARELLARLQQAGTRLTSPLAVWEAAIAVARVLELPVAEAGEAAESYLALMEITLVAVPPETARLALDAFDRYGKGRHPARLNFGDCFAYACAKHFGQPLMFKGADFPQTDIEAA
;
A
#
# COMPACT_ATOMS: atom_id res chain seq x y z
N MET A 1 6.43 -5.87 -7.35
CA MET A 1 5.22 -5.12 -6.96
C MET A 1 5.52 -4.06 -5.91
N PHE A 2 4.77 -2.99 -5.90
CA PHE A 2 4.69 -2.06 -4.77
C PHE A 2 3.44 -2.38 -3.95
N ILE A 3 3.54 -2.40 -2.61
CA ILE A 3 2.48 -2.88 -1.73
C ILE A 3 1.87 -1.69 -0.98
N ASP A 4 0.58 -1.46 -1.21
CA ASP A 4 -0.19 -0.41 -0.54
C ASP A 4 -0.56 -0.78 0.89
N ALA A 5 -0.85 0.22 1.70
CA ALA A 5 -1.30 0.04 3.08
C ALA A 5 -2.54 -0.85 3.20
N SER A 6 -3.47 -0.78 2.26
CA SER A 6 -4.67 -1.63 2.26
C SER A 6 -4.34 -3.11 2.18
N ALA A 7 -3.37 -3.48 1.35
CA ALA A 7 -2.91 -4.87 1.24
C ALA A 7 -2.13 -5.31 2.49
N LEU A 8 -1.24 -4.46 3.00
CA LEU A 8 -0.52 -4.76 4.25
C LEU A 8 -1.49 -4.97 5.42
N THR A 9 -2.49 -4.11 5.54
CA THR A 9 -3.51 -4.22 6.59
C THR A 9 -4.28 -5.54 6.45
N ALA A 10 -4.72 -5.88 5.25
CA ALA A 10 -5.46 -7.12 4.99
C ALA A 10 -4.64 -8.36 5.37
N LEU A 11 -3.34 -8.36 5.02
CA LEU A 11 -2.43 -9.45 5.35
C LEU A 11 -2.19 -9.57 6.87
N LEU A 12 -1.99 -8.45 7.55
CA LEU A 12 -1.70 -8.42 8.99
C LEU A 12 -2.91 -8.73 9.86
N THR A 13 -4.11 -8.40 9.39
CA THR A 13 -5.36 -8.63 10.14
C THR A 13 -6.16 -9.84 9.64
N ASP A 14 -5.58 -10.62 8.74
CA ASP A 14 -6.17 -11.84 8.18
C ASP A 14 -7.59 -11.62 7.61
N GLU A 15 -7.73 -10.58 6.79
CA GLU A 15 -8.99 -10.32 6.09
C GLU A 15 -9.29 -11.41 5.04
N ASN A 16 -10.52 -11.44 4.52
CA ASN A 16 -10.96 -12.49 3.59
C ASN A 16 -10.04 -12.66 2.36
N GLU A 17 -9.45 -11.58 1.87
CA GLU A 17 -8.56 -11.58 0.71
C GLU A 17 -7.10 -11.91 1.05
N ALA A 18 -6.76 -12.04 2.33
CA ALA A 18 -5.36 -12.21 2.79
C ALA A 18 -4.67 -13.40 2.12
N ARG A 19 -5.38 -14.53 1.98
CA ARG A 19 -4.82 -15.74 1.37
C ARG A 19 -4.42 -15.51 -0.10
N GLU A 20 -5.27 -14.84 -0.87
CA GLU A 20 -5.01 -14.53 -2.27
C GLU A 20 -3.87 -13.51 -2.41
N LEU A 21 -3.88 -12.46 -1.58
CA LEU A 21 -2.80 -11.48 -1.53
C LEU A 21 -1.47 -12.13 -1.17
N LEU A 22 -1.46 -13.02 -0.18
CA LEU A 22 -0.25 -13.75 0.23
C LEU A 22 0.30 -14.61 -0.91
N ALA A 23 -0.57 -15.34 -1.62
CA ALA A 23 -0.14 -16.18 -2.74
C ALA A 23 0.52 -15.35 -3.85
N ARG A 24 -0.06 -14.19 -4.18
CA ARG A 24 0.53 -13.26 -5.16
C ARG A 24 1.85 -12.67 -4.66
N LEU A 25 1.92 -12.27 -3.39
CA LEU A 25 3.14 -11.74 -2.77
C LEU A 25 4.28 -12.77 -2.83
N GLN A 26 4.00 -14.03 -2.53
CA GLN A 26 5.01 -15.09 -2.54
C GLN A 26 5.58 -15.37 -3.93
N GLN A 27 4.80 -15.10 -4.99
CA GLN A 27 5.25 -15.29 -6.37
C GLN A 27 6.04 -14.09 -6.91
N ALA A 28 5.99 -12.94 -6.25
CA ALA A 28 6.64 -11.74 -6.72
C ALA A 28 8.15 -11.77 -6.47
N GLY A 29 8.94 -11.46 -7.49
CA GLY A 29 10.39 -11.34 -7.36
C GLY A 29 10.83 -10.04 -6.70
N THR A 30 10.11 -8.95 -6.93
CA THR A 30 10.36 -7.63 -6.34
C THR A 30 9.18 -7.24 -5.44
N ARG A 31 9.45 -6.92 -4.18
CA ARG A 31 8.45 -6.58 -3.17
C ARG A 31 8.88 -5.30 -2.47
N LEU A 32 8.18 -4.20 -2.74
CA LEU A 32 8.51 -2.87 -2.23
C LEU A 32 7.33 -2.29 -1.46
N THR A 33 7.62 -1.50 -0.45
CA THR A 33 6.65 -0.63 0.22
C THR A 33 7.33 0.64 0.71
N SER A 34 6.57 1.60 1.22
CA SER A 34 7.10 2.88 1.71
C SER A 34 6.82 3.10 3.19
N PRO A 35 7.55 4.02 3.85
CA PRO A 35 7.24 4.42 5.22
C PRO A 35 5.80 4.94 5.40
N LEU A 36 5.25 5.61 4.39
CA LEU A 36 3.86 6.08 4.42
C LEU A 36 2.88 4.92 4.47
N ALA A 37 3.07 3.91 3.63
CA ALA A 37 2.22 2.72 3.60
C ALA A 37 2.32 1.92 4.91
N VAL A 38 3.52 1.77 5.44
CA VAL A 38 3.74 1.09 6.73
C VAL A 38 3.06 1.84 7.88
N TRP A 39 3.18 3.17 7.92
CA TRP A 39 2.52 4.00 8.94
C TRP A 39 1.00 3.83 8.88
N GLU A 40 0.41 3.95 7.69
CA GLU A 40 -1.04 3.78 7.52
C GLU A 40 -1.50 2.38 7.93
N ALA A 41 -0.78 1.35 7.50
CA ALA A 41 -1.10 -0.04 7.86
C ALA A 41 -0.99 -0.26 9.37
N ALA A 42 0.07 0.22 10.02
CA ALA A 42 0.25 0.08 11.47
C ALA A 42 -0.90 0.74 12.26
N ILE A 43 -1.32 1.94 11.87
CA ILE A 43 -2.46 2.63 12.50
C ILE A 43 -3.75 1.84 12.30
N ALA A 44 -4.00 1.32 11.11
CA ALA A 44 -5.18 0.50 10.82
C ALA A 44 -5.18 -0.82 11.61
N VAL A 45 -4.03 -1.50 11.68
CA VAL A 45 -3.85 -2.74 12.46
C VAL A 45 -4.08 -2.50 13.94
N ALA A 46 -3.52 -1.41 14.50
CA ALA A 46 -3.72 -1.04 15.90
C ALA A 46 -5.21 -0.88 16.21
N ARG A 47 -5.97 -0.24 15.33
CA ARG A 47 -7.40 -0.04 15.51
C ARG A 47 -8.17 -1.36 15.39
N VAL A 48 -7.92 -2.15 14.35
CA VAL A 48 -8.67 -3.39 14.06
C VAL A 48 -8.42 -4.45 15.12
N LEU A 49 -7.17 -4.64 15.55
CA LEU A 49 -6.78 -5.66 16.52
C LEU A 49 -6.73 -5.14 17.96
N GLU A 50 -7.11 -3.87 18.17
CA GLU A 50 -7.08 -3.23 19.50
C GLU A 50 -5.73 -3.37 20.20
N LEU A 51 -4.65 -3.07 19.44
CA LEU A 51 -3.27 -3.12 19.91
C LEU A 51 -2.74 -1.72 20.20
N PRO A 52 -1.77 -1.59 21.14
CA PRO A 52 -0.96 -0.37 21.22
C PRO A 52 -0.27 -0.10 19.88
N VAL A 53 -0.15 1.18 19.50
CA VAL A 53 0.46 1.57 18.22
C VAL A 53 1.88 1.01 18.08
N ALA A 54 2.67 1.02 19.15
CA ALA A 54 4.02 0.46 19.14
C ALA A 54 4.03 -1.03 18.77
N GLU A 55 3.11 -1.82 19.32
CA GLU A 55 3.00 -3.24 19.00
C GLU A 55 2.57 -3.48 17.55
N ALA A 56 1.63 -2.69 17.05
CA ALA A 56 1.21 -2.77 15.64
C ALA A 56 2.37 -2.40 14.70
N GLY A 57 3.17 -1.40 15.04
CA GLY A 57 4.36 -1.03 14.30
C GLY A 57 5.40 -2.14 14.25
N GLU A 58 5.69 -2.76 15.40
CA GLU A 58 6.61 -3.91 15.48
C GLU A 58 6.11 -5.10 14.67
N ALA A 59 4.81 -5.38 14.71
CA ALA A 59 4.20 -6.45 13.91
C ALA A 59 4.36 -6.17 12.41
N ALA A 60 4.15 -4.94 11.98
CA ALA A 60 4.35 -4.54 10.59
C ALA A 60 5.81 -4.72 10.16
N GLU A 61 6.77 -4.24 10.94
CA GLU A 61 8.21 -4.39 10.66
C GLU A 61 8.63 -5.86 10.59
N SER A 62 8.16 -6.68 11.53
CA SER A 62 8.44 -8.12 11.54
C SER A 62 7.87 -8.81 10.30
N TYR A 63 6.69 -8.40 9.86
CA TYR A 63 6.07 -8.95 8.65
C TYR A 63 6.86 -8.59 7.39
N LEU A 64 7.32 -7.33 7.28
CA LEU A 64 8.17 -6.92 6.16
C LEU A 64 9.43 -7.79 6.09
N ALA A 65 10.09 -8.02 7.21
CA ALA A 65 11.29 -8.85 7.28
C ALA A 65 10.99 -10.30 6.88
N LEU A 66 9.93 -10.88 7.44
CA LEU A 66 9.52 -12.26 7.16
C LEU A 66 9.20 -12.48 5.68
N MET A 67 8.53 -11.53 5.06
CA MET A 67 8.09 -11.63 3.66
C MET A 67 9.10 -11.01 2.68
N GLU A 68 10.28 -10.61 3.17
CA GLU A 68 11.33 -10.01 2.35
C GLU A 68 10.80 -8.81 1.54
N ILE A 69 9.98 -7.97 2.17
CA ILE A 69 9.48 -6.72 1.59
C ILE A 69 10.48 -5.61 1.88
N THR A 70 11.01 -5.00 0.85
CA THR A 70 11.97 -3.91 0.98
C THR A 70 11.25 -2.60 1.26
N LEU A 71 11.61 -1.96 2.37
CA LEU A 71 11.15 -0.60 2.71
C LEU A 71 12.00 0.40 1.93
N VAL A 72 11.39 1.12 1.01
CA VAL A 72 12.08 2.13 0.20
C VAL A 72 11.70 3.54 0.65
N ALA A 73 12.66 4.47 0.56
CA ALA A 73 12.37 5.88 0.79
C ALA A 73 11.36 6.39 -0.26
N VAL A 74 10.54 7.35 0.14
CA VAL A 74 9.62 8.02 -0.81
C VAL A 74 10.45 9.03 -1.63
N PRO A 75 10.64 8.80 -2.93
CA PRO A 75 11.49 9.68 -3.73
C PRO A 75 10.87 11.07 -3.89
N PRO A 76 11.69 12.14 -3.94
CA PRO A 76 11.18 13.51 -4.14
C PRO A 76 10.31 13.67 -5.39
N GLU A 77 10.61 12.93 -6.45
CA GLU A 77 9.89 12.97 -7.73
C GLU A 77 8.43 12.49 -7.60
N THR A 78 8.13 11.70 -6.57
CA THR A 78 6.77 11.21 -6.33
C THR A 78 5.78 12.31 -5.96
N ALA A 79 6.24 13.47 -5.48
CA ALA A 79 5.35 14.60 -5.19
C ALA A 79 4.56 15.02 -6.43
N ARG A 80 5.23 15.14 -7.58
CA ARG A 80 4.58 15.51 -8.84
C ARG A 80 3.64 14.42 -9.34
N LEU A 81 4.06 13.16 -9.26
CA LEU A 81 3.23 12.02 -9.64
C LEU A 81 1.98 11.88 -8.75
N ALA A 82 2.12 12.14 -7.45
CA ALA A 82 1.02 12.10 -6.51
C ALA A 82 0.02 13.25 -6.76
N LEU A 83 0.51 14.44 -7.09
CA LEU A 83 -0.35 15.56 -7.48
C LEU A 83 -1.13 15.26 -8.77
N ASP A 84 -0.48 14.66 -9.76
CA ASP A 84 -1.16 14.21 -10.99
C ASP A 84 -2.23 13.16 -10.68
N ALA A 85 -1.90 12.19 -9.83
CA ALA A 85 -2.87 11.18 -9.41
C ALA A 85 -4.09 11.80 -8.71
N PHE A 86 -3.87 12.78 -7.84
CA PHE A 86 -4.97 13.49 -7.18
C PHE A 86 -5.80 14.29 -8.18
N ASP A 87 -5.17 14.99 -9.10
CA ASP A 87 -5.88 15.77 -10.11
C ASP A 87 -6.79 14.90 -10.99
N ARG A 88 -6.33 13.72 -11.35
CA ARG A 88 -7.05 12.77 -12.21
C ARG A 88 -8.05 11.90 -11.45
N TYR A 89 -7.72 11.42 -10.27
CA TYR A 89 -8.43 10.37 -9.55
C TYR A 89 -8.78 10.69 -8.10
N GLY A 90 -8.52 11.89 -7.63
CA GLY A 90 -8.62 12.27 -6.24
C GLY A 90 -10.05 12.30 -5.69
N LYS A 91 -10.15 12.14 -4.38
CA LYS A 91 -11.40 12.27 -3.63
C LYS A 91 -12.02 13.65 -3.87
N GLY A 92 -13.30 13.68 -4.21
CA GLY A 92 -14.03 14.88 -4.57
C GLY A 92 -13.89 15.27 -6.04
N ARG A 93 -13.09 14.56 -6.84
CA ARG A 93 -12.81 14.85 -8.26
C ARG A 93 -13.17 13.68 -9.17
N HIS A 94 -13.04 12.45 -8.69
CA HIS A 94 -13.20 11.23 -9.48
C HIS A 94 -13.79 10.10 -8.62
N PRO A 95 -14.56 9.16 -9.21
CA PRO A 95 -15.11 8.00 -8.49
C PRO A 95 -14.08 7.10 -7.78
N ALA A 96 -12.83 7.07 -8.24
CA ALA A 96 -11.73 6.35 -7.59
C ALA A 96 -11.43 6.89 -6.19
N ARG A 97 -11.71 8.18 -5.93
CA ARG A 97 -11.66 8.80 -4.60
C ARG A 97 -10.32 8.64 -3.90
N LEU A 98 -9.22 8.72 -4.63
CA LEU A 98 -7.90 8.57 -4.03
C LEU A 98 -7.63 9.64 -2.98
N ASN A 99 -7.24 9.21 -1.78
CA ASN A 99 -6.79 10.09 -0.71
C ASN A 99 -5.27 10.32 -0.79
N PHE A 100 -4.71 11.02 0.20
CA PHE A 100 -3.27 11.31 0.28
C PHE A 100 -2.40 10.04 0.17
N GLY A 101 -2.68 9.03 0.99
CA GLY A 101 -1.92 7.78 1.00
C GLY A 101 -2.03 7.02 -0.32
N ASP A 102 -3.23 6.95 -0.89
CA ASP A 102 -3.48 6.30 -2.18
C ASP A 102 -2.69 6.97 -3.30
N CYS A 103 -2.67 8.31 -3.32
CA CYS A 103 -1.93 9.06 -4.33
C CYS A 103 -0.42 8.78 -4.26
N PHE A 104 0.14 8.66 -3.05
CA PHE A 104 1.56 8.32 -2.89
C PHE A 104 1.85 6.86 -3.18
N ALA A 105 0.94 5.93 -2.88
CA ALA A 105 1.09 4.52 -3.30
C ALA A 105 1.10 4.41 -4.82
N TYR A 106 0.18 5.07 -5.50
CA TYR A 106 0.16 5.18 -6.95
C TYR A 106 1.46 5.78 -7.49
N ALA A 107 1.91 6.88 -6.92
CA ALA A 107 3.12 7.58 -7.35
C ALA A 107 4.38 6.72 -7.18
N CYS A 108 4.51 6.02 -6.05
CA CYS A 108 5.63 5.12 -5.80
C CYS A 108 5.63 3.94 -6.77
N ALA A 109 4.48 3.31 -6.99
CA ALA A 109 4.36 2.22 -7.97
C ALA A 109 4.81 2.68 -9.36
N LYS A 110 4.35 3.84 -9.82
CA LYS A 110 4.77 4.42 -11.12
C LYS A 110 6.26 4.73 -11.14
N HIS A 111 6.78 5.37 -10.09
CA HIS A 111 8.20 5.74 -10.02
C HIS A 111 9.13 4.53 -10.10
N PHE A 112 8.81 3.46 -9.37
CA PHE A 112 9.61 2.24 -9.35
C PHE A 112 9.29 1.29 -10.51
N GLY A 113 8.36 1.64 -11.39
CA GLY A 113 7.97 0.79 -12.52
C GLY A 113 7.37 -0.54 -12.09
N GLN A 114 6.60 -0.55 -10.99
CA GLN A 114 6.03 -1.74 -10.40
C GLN A 114 4.50 -1.73 -10.47
N PRO A 115 3.85 -2.90 -10.64
CA PRO A 115 2.42 -3.00 -10.41
C PRO A 115 2.12 -2.78 -8.93
N LEU A 116 0.90 -2.34 -8.63
CA LEU A 116 0.44 -2.03 -7.27
C LEU A 116 -0.39 -3.17 -6.70
N MET A 117 0.01 -3.68 -5.53
CA MET A 117 -0.82 -4.59 -4.74
C MET A 117 -1.68 -3.80 -3.77
N PHE A 118 -2.99 -3.98 -3.86
CA PHE A 118 -3.97 -3.28 -3.04
C PHE A 118 -5.18 -4.17 -2.73
N LYS A 119 -5.96 -3.74 -1.75
CA LYS A 119 -7.30 -4.23 -1.49
C LYS A 119 -8.30 -3.12 -1.73
N GLY A 120 -9.46 -3.46 -2.31
CA GLY A 120 -10.57 -2.52 -2.50
C GLY A 120 -10.84 -2.17 -3.95
N ALA A 121 -11.82 -1.28 -4.16
CA ALA A 121 -12.36 -0.96 -5.47
C ALA A 121 -11.88 0.39 -6.04
N ASP A 122 -11.04 1.14 -5.30
CA ASP A 122 -10.65 2.49 -5.70
C ASP A 122 -9.60 2.47 -6.83
N PHE A 123 -8.49 1.77 -6.64
CA PHE A 123 -7.42 1.68 -7.64
C PHE A 123 -7.85 1.04 -8.97
N PRO A 124 -8.79 0.06 -9.03
CA PRO A 124 -9.26 -0.46 -10.32
C PRO A 124 -9.90 0.57 -11.24
N GLN A 125 -10.29 1.72 -10.72
CA GLN A 125 -10.85 2.83 -11.50
C GLN A 125 -9.78 3.78 -12.04
N THR A 126 -8.51 3.47 -11.83
CA THR A 126 -7.35 4.24 -12.32
C THR A 126 -6.61 3.47 -13.41
N ASP A 127 -5.56 4.06 -13.95
CA ASP A 127 -4.69 3.41 -14.94
C ASP A 127 -3.53 2.62 -14.31
N ILE A 128 -3.51 2.47 -12.98
CA ILE A 128 -2.43 1.71 -12.32
C ILE A 128 -2.55 0.23 -12.65
N GLU A 129 -1.42 -0.39 -12.99
CA GLU A 129 -1.36 -1.82 -13.18
C GLU A 129 -1.52 -2.53 -11.83
N ALA A 130 -2.47 -3.47 -11.74
CA ALA A 130 -2.66 -4.28 -10.55
C ALA A 130 -1.65 -5.44 -10.49
N ALA A 131 -1.11 -5.64 -9.30
CA ALA A 131 -0.20 -6.77 -9.04
C ALA A 131 -0.94 -8.08 -8.83
#